data_e4b2b16f8fa49a5f1dbdf03443c3b782
#
_entry.id   e4b2b16f8fa49a5f1dbdf03443c3b782
#
_cell.length_a   1.000
_cell.length_b   1.000
_cell.length_c   1.000
_cell.angle_alpha   90.00
_cell.angle_beta   90.00
_cell.angle_gamma   90.00
#
_symmetry.space_group_name_H-M   'P 1'
#
loop_
_entity.id
_entity.type
_entity.pdbx_description
1 polymer ?
#
loop_
_entity_poly.entity_id
_entity_poly.type
_entity_poly.pdbx_seq_one_letter_code
_entity_poly.pdbx_strand_id
1 'polypeptide(L)'
;MTAKEFLRRARGVDRRVDEATERVDRLRAKLEAGRMSSLTGMPRGGSGDWTQTADKLIELEKRVNARVRDLVRLKHAVMDAIDRVEEARLREVLELYYIDGYKWEQVAERMGLDERQVFRLHGRALQRIEVPEEGREKLKNVIECQY
;
A
#
# COMPACT_ATOMS: atom_id res chain seq x y z
N MET A 1 10.64 4.99 16.21
CA MET A 1 9.71 5.39 15.15
C MET A 1 8.78 6.46 15.70
N THR A 2 8.66 7.58 15.03
CA THR A 2 7.76 8.66 15.40
C THR A 2 6.33 8.39 14.91
N ALA A 3 5.33 9.01 15.55
CA ALA A 3 3.93 8.95 15.11
C ALA A 3 3.77 9.33 13.62
N LYS A 4 4.47 10.37 13.19
CA LYS A 4 4.47 10.84 11.80
C LYS A 4 5.03 9.81 10.81
N GLU A 5 6.11 9.13 11.17
CA GLU A 5 6.68 8.05 10.34
C GLU A 5 5.74 6.86 10.23
N PHE A 6 5.11 6.48 11.34
CA PHE A 6 4.13 5.41 11.36
C PHE A 6 2.94 5.71 10.42
N LEU A 7 2.34 6.89 10.56
CA LEU A 7 1.23 7.33 9.73
C LEU A 7 1.59 7.46 8.24
N ARG A 8 2.78 7.98 7.93
CA ARG A 8 3.25 8.12 6.54
C ARG A 8 3.30 6.80 5.77
N ARG A 9 3.50 5.69 6.45
CA ARG A 9 3.54 4.36 5.83
C ARG A 9 2.21 3.93 5.24
N ALA A 10 1.09 4.35 5.81
CA ALA A 10 -0.23 4.10 5.25
C ALA A 10 -0.52 4.94 4.00
N ARG A 11 0.13 6.11 3.89
CA ARG A 11 -0.10 7.00 2.76
C ARG A 11 0.34 6.37 1.44
N GLY A 12 -0.59 6.31 0.50
CA GLY A 12 -0.34 5.74 -0.82
C GLY A 12 -0.33 4.21 -0.87
N VAL A 13 -0.79 3.52 0.18
CA VAL A 13 -0.91 2.05 0.17
C VAL A 13 -1.83 1.58 -0.95
N ASP A 14 -2.99 2.20 -1.12
CA ASP A 14 -3.95 1.80 -2.16
C ASP A 14 -3.31 1.86 -3.55
N ARG A 15 -2.64 2.96 -3.88
CA ARG A 15 -1.92 3.07 -5.14
C ARG A 15 -0.84 1.99 -5.32
N ARG A 16 -0.09 1.67 -4.27
CA ARG A 16 0.93 0.60 -4.33
C ARG A 16 0.31 -0.78 -4.52
N VAL A 17 -0.84 -1.02 -3.92
CA VAL A 17 -1.61 -2.27 -4.13
C VAL A 17 -2.11 -2.36 -5.56
N ASP A 18 -2.69 -1.29 -6.10
CA ASP A 18 -3.17 -1.23 -7.49
C ASP A 18 -2.02 -1.46 -8.49
N GLU A 19 -0.90 -0.76 -8.31
CA GLU A 19 0.30 -0.92 -9.15
C GLU A 19 0.84 -2.36 -9.11
N ALA A 20 0.85 -3.01 -7.94
CA ALA A 20 1.31 -4.39 -7.80
C ALA A 20 0.35 -5.37 -8.49
N THR A 21 -0.96 -5.17 -8.33
CA THR A 21 -2.00 -5.99 -8.96
C THR A 21 -1.94 -5.87 -10.48
N GLU A 22 -1.86 -4.65 -11.00
CA GLU A 22 -1.73 -4.41 -12.44
C GLU A 22 -0.47 -5.07 -13.05
N ARG A 23 0.63 -5.11 -12.29
CA ARG A 23 1.86 -5.78 -12.73
C ARG A 23 1.65 -7.28 -12.89
N VAL A 24 0.97 -7.91 -11.94
CA VAL A 24 0.61 -9.34 -12.02
C VAL A 24 -0.31 -9.60 -13.21
N ASP A 25 -1.34 -8.78 -13.39
CA ASP A 25 -2.30 -8.92 -14.49
C ASP A 25 -1.63 -8.79 -15.87
N ARG A 26 -0.68 -7.86 -16.01
CA ARG A 26 0.12 -7.74 -17.25
C ARG A 26 0.98 -8.96 -17.52
N LEU A 27 1.55 -9.57 -16.50
CA LEU A 27 2.35 -10.80 -16.65
C LEU A 27 1.48 -12.01 -17.00
N ARG A 28 0.30 -12.12 -16.39
CA ARG A 28 -0.70 -13.14 -16.76
C ARG A 28 -1.12 -12.99 -18.22
N ALA A 29 -1.41 -11.78 -18.67
CA ALA A 29 -1.79 -11.51 -20.06
C ALA A 29 -0.68 -11.91 -21.04
N LYS A 30 0.60 -11.65 -20.72
CA LYS A 30 1.74 -12.10 -21.53
C LYS A 30 1.86 -13.62 -21.57
N LEU A 31 1.63 -14.30 -20.45
CA LEU A 31 1.67 -15.75 -20.38
C LEU A 31 0.54 -16.39 -21.21
N GLU A 32 -0.67 -15.87 -21.10
CA GLU A 32 -1.81 -16.31 -21.91
C GLU A 32 -1.58 -16.10 -23.41
N ALA A 33 -1.06 -14.95 -23.83
CA ALA A 33 -0.70 -14.68 -25.21
C ALA A 33 0.37 -15.65 -25.72
N GLY A 34 1.37 -15.98 -24.92
CA GLY A 34 2.39 -16.98 -25.23
C GLY A 34 1.81 -18.39 -25.37
N ARG A 35 0.84 -18.76 -24.53
CA ARG A 35 0.12 -20.03 -24.59
C ARG A 35 -0.74 -20.14 -25.85
N MET A 36 -1.46 -19.09 -26.20
CA MET A 36 -2.30 -19.04 -27.40
C MET A 36 -1.46 -19.18 -28.68
N SER A 37 -0.28 -18.55 -28.72
CA SER A 37 0.61 -18.67 -29.89
C SER A 37 1.24 -20.06 -30.05
N SER A 38 1.42 -20.81 -28.97
CA SER A 38 1.90 -22.19 -29.01
C SER A 38 0.83 -23.18 -29.48
N LEU A 39 -0.44 -22.88 -29.29
CA LEU A 39 -1.58 -23.70 -29.75
C LEU A 39 -1.85 -23.56 -31.25
N THR A 40 -1.38 -22.50 -31.90
CA THR A 40 -1.59 -22.26 -33.35
C THR A 40 -0.57 -22.95 -34.25
N GLY A 41 0.25 -23.88 -33.72
CA GLY A 41 1.06 -24.82 -34.52
C GLY A 41 2.30 -24.26 -35.18
N MET A 42 2.78 -23.09 -34.79
CA MET A 42 4.11 -22.63 -35.17
C MET A 42 5.19 -23.27 -34.29
N PRO A 43 6.12 -24.09 -34.86
CA PRO A 43 7.20 -24.67 -34.08
C PRO A 43 8.23 -23.57 -33.73
N ARG A 44 8.05 -22.93 -32.59
CA ARG A 44 9.11 -22.19 -31.93
C ARG A 44 9.67 -23.08 -30.81
N GLY A 45 10.92 -23.44 -30.97
CA GLY A 45 11.61 -24.37 -30.09
C GLY A 45 11.45 -24.05 -28.60
N GLY A 46 11.18 -25.08 -27.82
CA GLY A 46 11.38 -25.10 -26.40
C GLY A 46 10.09 -25.14 -25.57
N SER A 47 9.52 -26.34 -25.37
CA SER A 47 8.55 -26.60 -24.31
C SER A 47 9.11 -26.30 -22.90
N GLY A 48 10.44 -26.22 -22.74
CA GLY A 48 11.11 -25.88 -21.50
C GLY A 48 11.00 -24.42 -21.08
N ASP A 49 10.95 -23.51 -22.02
CA ASP A 49 10.94 -22.06 -21.73
C ASP A 49 9.59 -21.59 -21.20
N TRP A 50 8.49 -22.17 -21.69
CA TRP A 50 7.14 -21.84 -21.25
C TRP A 50 6.88 -22.27 -19.79
N THR A 51 7.30 -23.48 -19.43
CA THR A 51 7.15 -24.03 -18.08
C THR A 51 7.93 -23.19 -17.05
N GLN A 52 9.16 -22.82 -17.37
CA GLN A 52 9.97 -21.95 -16.54
C GLN A 52 9.34 -20.56 -16.36
N THR A 53 8.75 -20.01 -17.41
CA THR A 53 8.07 -18.71 -17.36
C THR A 53 6.80 -18.78 -16.51
N ALA A 54 6.05 -19.88 -16.61
CA ALA A 54 4.87 -20.13 -15.77
C ALA A 54 5.25 -20.24 -14.27
N ASP A 55 6.32 -20.98 -13.96
CA ASP A 55 6.80 -21.12 -12.58
C ASP A 55 7.27 -19.79 -12.00
N LYS A 56 7.96 -18.99 -12.77
CA LYS A 56 8.40 -17.63 -12.39
C LYS A 56 7.19 -16.72 -12.11
N LEU A 57 6.13 -16.83 -12.91
CA LEU A 57 4.90 -16.06 -12.70
C LEU A 57 4.22 -16.46 -11.39
N ILE A 58 4.10 -17.76 -11.12
CA ILE A 58 3.50 -18.28 -9.87
C ILE A 58 4.28 -17.79 -8.65
N GLU A 59 5.61 -17.84 -8.69
CA GLU A 59 6.44 -17.29 -7.61
C GLU A 59 6.27 -15.79 -7.42
N LEU A 60 6.21 -15.03 -8.52
CA LEU A 60 5.99 -13.58 -8.47
C LEU A 60 4.61 -13.26 -7.89
N GLU A 61 3.57 -13.98 -8.28
CA GLU A 61 2.23 -13.83 -7.70
C GLU A 61 2.22 -14.04 -6.19
N LYS A 62 2.89 -15.08 -5.72
CA LYS A 62 3.01 -15.36 -4.28
C LYS A 62 3.70 -14.22 -3.54
N ARG A 63 4.78 -13.68 -4.09
CA ARG A 63 5.50 -12.53 -3.51
C ARG A 63 4.65 -11.26 -3.48
N VAL A 64 3.98 -10.97 -4.59
CA VAL A 64 3.10 -9.79 -4.69
C VAL A 64 1.93 -9.91 -3.73
N ASN A 65 1.27 -11.07 -3.65
CA ASN A 65 0.16 -11.31 -2.73
C ASN A 65 0.60 -11.17 -1.27
N ALA A 66 1.78 -11.68 -0.89
CA ALA A 66 2.33 -11.51 0.45
C ALA A 66 2.56 -10.02 0.76
N ARG A 67 3.14 -9.28 -0.16
CA ARG A 67 3.38 -7.83 -0.01
C ARG A 67 2.09 -7.03 0.09
N VAL A 68 1.09 -7.36 -0.73
CA VAL A 68 -0.24 -6.74 -0.66
C VAL A 68 -0.88 -6.97 0.71
N ARG A 69 -0.83 -8.18 1.24
CA ARG A 69 -1.32 -8.48 2.59
C ARG A 69 -0.63 -7.64 3.67
N ASP A 70 0.68 -7.50 3.59
CA ASP A 70 1.45 -6.71 4.55
C ASP A 70 1.11 -5.22 4.47
N LEU A 71 0.94 -4.68 3.27
CA LEU A 71 0.51 -3.29 3.04
C LEU A 71 -0.90 -3.04 3.59
N VAL A 72 -1.83 -3.97 3.37
CA VAL A 72 -3.21 -3.87 3.88
C VAL A 72 -3.22 -3.95 5.40
N ARG A 73 -2.46 -4.85 6.00
CA ARG A 73 -2.31 -4.93 7.47
C ARG A 73 -1.76 -3.64 8.07
N LEU A 74 -0.77 -3.06 7.41
CA LEU A 74 -0.19 -1.78 7.82
C LEU A 74 -1.24 -0.66 7.78
N LYS A 75 -2.00 -0.57 6.70
CA LYS A 75 -3.09 0.40 6.57
C LYS A 75 -4.12 0.24 7.70
N HIS A 76 -4.54 -1.00 7.98
CA HIS A 76 -5.47 -1.29 9.06
C HIS A 76 -4.90 -0.90 10.43
N ALA A 77 -3.63 -1.20 10.71
CA ALA A 77 -3.00 -0.81 11.96
C ALA A 77 -2.97 0.72 12.16
N VAL A 78 -2.76 1.46 11.09
CA VAL A 78 -2.82 2.93 11.12
C VAL A 78 -4.25 3.43 11.32
N MET A 79 -5.24 2.84 10.64
CA MET A 79 -6.66 3.17 10.82
C MET A 79 -7.10 2.93 12.27
N ASP A 80 -6.77 1.78 12.83
CA ASP A 80 -7.07 1.44 14.23
C ASP A 80 -6.45 2.43 15.22
N ALA A 81 -5.22 2.88 14.94
CA ALA A 81 -4.56 3.89 15.77
C ALA A 81 -5.25 5.27 15.67
N ILE A 82 -5.71 5.64 14.50
CA ILE A 82 -6.48 6.88 14.28
C ILE A 82 -7.83 6.81 15.00
N ASP A 83 -8.53 5.68 14.92
CA ASP A 83 -9.84 5.47 15.54
C ASP A 83 -9.81 5.62 17.08
N ARG A 84 -8.66 5.35 17.69
CA ARG A 84 -8.46 5.54 19.15
C ARG A 84 -8.31 6.99 19.57
N VAL A 85 -8.10 7.91 18.65
CA VAL A 85 -8.05 9.35 18.96
C VAL A 85 -9.46 9.85 19.29
N GLU A 86 -9.64 10.35 20.50
CA GLU A 86 -10.97 10.73 21.01
C GLU A 86 -11.61 11.90 20.26
N GLU A 87 -10.83 12.91 19.90
CA GLU A 87 -11.31 14.13 19.26
C GLU A 87 -11.58 13.91 17.76
N ALA A 88 -12.85 14.02 17.35
CA ALA A 88 -13.30 13.75 15.98
C ALA A 88 -12.57 14.57 14.91
N ARG A 89 -12.29 15.85 15.17
CA ARG A 89 -11.57 16.71 14.22
C ARG A 89 -10.12 16.29 14.03
N LEU A 90 -9.47 15.77 15.07
CA LEU A 90 -8.12 15.23 14.98
C LEU A 90 -8.10 13.94 14.17
N ARG A 91 -9.09 13.06 14.34
CA ARG A 91 -9.24 11.86 13.48
C ARG A 91 -9.42 12.25 12.03
N GLU A 92 -10.34 13.18 11.75
CA GLU A 92 -10.65 13.62 10.39
C GLU A 92 -9.43 14.14 9.64
N VAL A 93 -8.59 14.96 10.25
CA VAL A 93 -7.37 15.46 9.61
C VAL A 93 -6.38 14.34 9.31
N LEU A 94 -6.26 13.34 10.19
CA LEU A 94 -5.40 12.18 9.97
C LEU A 94 -5.94 11.27 8.87
N GLU A 95 -7.21 10.98 8.87
CA GLU A 95 -7.88 10.16 7.85
C GLU A 95 -7.75 10.77 6.46
N LEU A 96 -8.12 12.03 6.30
CA LEU A 96 -8.07 12.73 5.01
C LEU A 96 -6.64 12.75 4.42
N TYR A 97 -5.65 13.00 5.26
CA TYR A 97 -4.28 13.11 4.77
C TYR A 97 -3.58 11.75 4.61
N TYR A 98 -3.67 10.86 5.60
CA TYR A 98 -2.88 9.62 5.61
C TYR A 98 -3.60 8.42 5.01
N ILE A 99 -4.90 8.33 5.12
CA ILE A 99 -5.69 7.22 4.58
C ILE A 99 -6.22 7.54 3.19
N ASP A 100 -6.92 8.65 3.03
CA ASP A 100 -7.52 9.05 1.76
C ASP A 100 -6.51 9.67 0.78
N GLY A 101 -5.35 10.11 1.28
CA GLY A 101 -4.25 10.58 0.46
C GLY A 101 -4.39 12.00 -0.09
N TYR A 102 -5.29 12.80 0.46
CA TYR A 102 -5.48 14.19 0.05
C TYR A 102 -4.25 15.06 0.35
N LYS A 103 -4.04 16.10 -0.45
CA LYS A 103 -3.06 17.14 -0.18
C LYS A 103 -3.59 18.09 0.90
N TRP A 104 -2.71 18.81 1.57
CA TRP A 104 -3.08 19.72 2.66
C TRP A 104 -4.12 20.77 2.24
N GLU A 105 -4.02 21.31 1.04
CA GLU A 105 -4.98 22.25 0.47
C GLU A 105 -6.39 21.64 0.36
N GLN A 106 -6.47 20.38 -0.08
CA GLN A 106 -7.71 19.63 -0.21
C GLN A 106 -8.30 19.25 1.16
N VAL A 107 -7.45 18.94 2.12
CA VAL A 107 -7.85 18.67 3.51
C VAL A 107 -8.49 19.94 4.12
N ALA A 108 -7.85 21.08 3.95
CA ALA A 108 -8.36 22.37 4.42
C ALA A 108 -9.72 22.69 3.80
N GLU A 109 -9.88 22.53 2.50
CA GLU A 109 -11.13 22.73 1.78
C GLU A 109 -12.25 21.82 2.30
N ARG A 110 -11.98 20.52 2.47
CA ARG A 110 -12.96 19.55 2.97
C ARG A 110 -13.37 19.78 4.42
N MET A 111 -12.47 20.25 5.26
CA MET A 111 -12.74 20.57 6.65
C MET A 111 -13.34 21.96 6.84
N GLY A 112 -13.40 22.79 5.80
CA GLY A 112 -13.84 24.19 5.89
C GLY A 112 -12.93 25.07 6.74
N LEU A 113 -11.62 24.78 6.71
CA LEU A 113 -10.60 25.46 7.50
C LEU A 113 -9.52 26.06 6.58
N ASP A 114 -8.75 27.01 7.09
CA ASP A 114 -7.51 27.40 6.44
C ASP A 114 -6.37 26.42 6.71
N GLU A 115 -5.33 26.41 5.88
CA GLU A 115 -4.20 25.48 6.02
C GLU A 115 -3.47 25.61 7.37
N ARG A 116 -3.40 26.81 7.92
CA ARG A 116 -2.77 27.08 9.22
C ARG A 116 -3.52 26.36 10.35
N GLN A 117 -4.84 26.40 10.31
CA GLN A 117 -5.70 25.68 11.26
C GLN A 117 -5.52 24.16 11.12
N VAL A 118 -5.48 23.67 9.88
CA VAL A 118 -5.24 22.24 9.59
C VAL A 118 -3.88 21.78 10.15
N PHE A 119 -2.82 22.55 9.95
CA PHE A 119 -1.50 22.22 10.51
C PHE A 119 -1.48 22.21 12.03
N ARG A 120 -2.22 23.09 12.69
CA ARG A 120 -2.38 23.06 14.15
C ARG A 120 -3.09 21.81 14.62
N LEU A 121 -4.19 21.43 13.96
CA LEU A 121 -4.91 20.19 14.25
C LEU A 121 -4.03 18.97 14.03
N HIS A 122 -3.31 18.93 12.93
CA HIS A 122 -2.36 17.86 12.62
C HIS A 122 -1.27 17.72 13.70
N GLY A 123 -0.66 18.82 14.13
CA GLY A 123 0.33 18.82 15.20
C GLY A 123 -0.24 18.26 16.51
N ARG A 124 -1.45 18.66 16.89
CA ARG A 124 -2.16 18.11 18.06
C ARG A 124 -2.49 16.64 17.90
N ALA A 125 -2.93 16.24 16.71
CA ALA A 125 -3.26 14.85 16.40
C ALA A 125 -2.04 13.93 16.54
N LEU A 126 -0.87 14.37 16.07
CA LEU A 126 0.38 13.61 16.23
C LEU A 126 0.79 13.38 17.68
N GLN A 127 0.39 14.27 18.58
CA GLN A 127 0.64 14.11 20.04
C GLN A 127 -0.33 13.14 20.71
N ARG A 128 -1.48 12.91 20.11
CA ARG A 128 -2.55 12.06 20.65
C ARG A 128 -2.54 10.64 20.11
N ILE A 129 -1.85 10.41 19.00
CA ILE A 129 -1.80 9.09 18.39
C ILE A 129 -0.84 8.17 19.12
N GLU A 130 -1.30 6.96 19.41
CA GLU A 130 -0.49 5.91 20.01
C GLU A 130 0.03 4.98 18.93
N VAL A 131 1.34 4.84 18.84
CA VAL A 131 1.99 3.90 17.91
C VAL A 131 2.06 2.52 18.56
N PRO A 132 1.41 1.50 18.00
CA PRO A 132 1.41 0.14 18.55
C PRO A 132 2.84 -0.43 18.65
N GLU A 133 3.18 -1.05 19.78
CA GLU A 133 4.52 -1.66 19.96
C GLU A 133 4.75 -2.85 19.00
N GLU A 134 3.73 -3.65 18.76
CA GLU A 134 3.79 -4.74 17.78
C GLU A 134 4.04 -4.28 16.33
N GLY A 135 3.66 -3.04 16.02
CA GLY A 135 3.98 -2.40 14.74
C GLY A 135 5.44 -2.05 14.58
N ARG A 136 6.21 -1.93 15.66
CA ARG A 136 7.63 -1.57 15.60
C ARG A 136 8.50 -2.70 15.06
N GLU A 137 8.19 -3.94 15.36
CA GLU A 137 9.01 -5.10 15.00
C GLU A 137 8.64 -5.68 13.63
N LYS A 138 7.35 -5.85 13.35
CA LYS A 138 6.86 -6.34 12.05
C LYS A 138 7.08 -5.35 10.90
N LEU A 139 7.10 -4.06 11.20
CA LEU A 139 7.34 -2.99 10.23
C LEU A 139 8.81 -2.83 9.85
N LYS A 140 9.76 -3.24 10.69
CA LYS A 140 11.17 -3.30 10.32
C LYS A 140 11.40 -4.29 9.19
N ASN A 141 10.77 -5.46 9.24
CA ASN A 141 10.94 -6.53 8.24
C ASN A 141 10.37 -6.16 6.86
N VAL A 142 9.33 -5.32 6.80
CA VAL A 142 8.75 -4.84 5.52
C VAL A 142 9.67 -3.82 4.83
N ILE A 143 10.52 -3.12 5.58
CA ILE A 143 11.42 -2.09 5.07
C ILE A 143 12.73 -2.70 4.59
N GLU A 144 13.25 -3.70 5.27
CA GLU A 144 14.52 -4.36 4.90
C GLU A 144 14.43 -5.13 3.57
N CYS A 145 13.24 -5.48 3.11
CA CYS A 145 13.02 -6.08 1.78
C CYS A 145 13.00 -5.08 0.61
N GLN A 146 13.30 -3.79 0.83
CA GLN A 146 13.28 -2.77 -0.24
C GLN A 146 14.63 -2.51 -0.90
N TYR A 147 15.71 -3.20 -0.49
CA TYR A 147 17.05 -3.05 -1.09
C TYR A 147 17.56 -4.36 -1.65
#